data_3306608f5ee4ffe812eaf9a910cc4e68
#
_entry.id   3306608f5ee4ffe812eaf9a910cc4e68
#
_cell.length_a   1.000
_cell.length_b   1.000
_cell.length_c   1.000
_cell.angle_alpha   90.00
_cell.angle_beta   90.00
_cell.angle_gamma   90.00
#
_symmetry.space_group_name_H-M   'P 1'
#
loop_
_entity.id
_entity.type
_entity.pdbx_description
1 polymer ?
#
loop_
_entity_poly.entity_id
_entity_poly.type
_entity_poly.pdbx_seq_one_letter_code
_entity_poly.pdbx_strand_id
1 'polypeptide(L)'
;MLRNRQLVPPLTIHTPDGRTVRAWDYKQKKNLVIAFLDTDCGPCEEFLRALVTNAAELRDKAAVALIVFLEQPPRRVTDSLPPGIIVGADMPGNSARAFLGEDAFASRGFVRGGVFVTDRYGELFAQWTIERHKFPAIAEILAALDHVEMACDE
;
A
#
# COMPACT_ATOMS: atom_id res chain seq x y z
N MET A 1 -3.02 -10.75 11.44
CA MET A 1 -2.05 -9.72 10.97
C MET A 1 -0.67 -10.32 10.76
N LEU A 2 0.12 -9.71 9.91
CA LEU A 2 1.48 -10.14 9.65
C LEU A 2 2.39 -9.81 10.85
N ARG A 3 3.51 -10.53 10.96
CA ARG A 3 4.52 -10.26 11.99
C ARG A 3 5.62 -9.37 11.43
N ASN A 4 6.16 -8.50 12.26
CA ASN A 4 7.30 -7.67 11.87
C ASN A 4 8.49 -8.54 11.47
N ARG A 5 9.23 -8.11 10.47
CA ARG A 5 10.37 -8.79 9.85
C ARG A 5 9.99 -10.06 9.09
N GLN A 6 8.70 -10.39 9.03
CA GLN A 6 8.20 -11.45 8.15
C GLN A 6 8.25 -10.97 6.70
N LEU A 7 8.50 -11.88 5.77
CA LEU A 7 8.32 -11.57 4.35
C LEU A 7 6.82 -11.44 4.08
N VAL A 8 6.44 -10.35 3.40
CA VAL A 8 5.02 -10.14 3.08
C VAL A 8 4.55 -11.15 2.04
N PRO A 9 3.25 -11.49 2.06
CA PRO A 9 2.69 -12.38 1.04
C PRO A 9 2.82 -11.78 -0.36
N PRO A 10 2.72 -12.61 -1.42
CA PRO A 10 2.65 -12.10 -2.78
C PRO A 10 1.52 -11.11 -2.95
N LEU A 11 1.78 -10.04 -3.69
CA LEU A 11 0.80 -9.01 -4.01
C LEU A 11 0.79 -8.81 -5.52
N THR A 12 -0.41 -8.87 -6.10
CA THR A 12 -0.62 -8.61 -7.52
C THR A 12 -1.81 -7.67 -7.67
N ILE A 13 -1.62 -6.59 -8.41
CA ILE A 13 -2.68 -5.65 -8.72
C ILE A 13 -2.74 -5.41 -10.24
N HIS A 14 -3.91 -5.03 -10.71
CA HIS A 14 -4.16 -4.71 -12.12
C HIS A 14 -4.52 -3.24 -12.24
N THR A 15 -3.70 -2.49 -12.96
CA THR A 15 -3.92 -1.06 -13.12
C THR A 15 -5.02 -0.78 -14.13
N PRO A 16 -5.64 0.43 -14.10
CA PRO A 16 -6.68 0.77 -15.06
C PRO A 16 -6.22 0.75 -16.52
N ASP A 17 -4.92 0.98 -16.77
CA ASP A 17 -4.35 0.94 -18.12
C ASP A 17 -3.93 -0.46 -18.57
N GLY A 18 -4.32 -1.49 -17.82
CA GLY A 18 -4.13 -2.89 -18.21
C GLY A 18 -2.81 -3.52 -17.81
N ARG A 19 -1.99 -2.86 -17.03
CA ARG A 19 -0.73 -3.45 -16.53
C ARG A 19 -1.01 -4.35 -15.34
N THR A 20 -0.20 -5.40 -15.21
CA THR A 20 -0.14 -6.22 -14.01
C THR A 20 1.11 -5.82 -13.22
N VAL A 21 0.93 -5.42 -11.98
CA VAL A 21 2.03 -4.98 -11.12
C VAL A 21 2.09 -5.90 -9.90
N ARG A 22 3.28 -6.38 -9.59
CA ARG A 22 3.53 -7.26 -8.46
C ARG A 22 4.51 -6.61 -7.50
N ALA A 23 4.34 -6.87 -6.21
CA ALA A 23 5.34 -6.42 -5.22
C ALA A 23 6.72 -6.98 -5.56
N TRP A 24 6.79 -8.20 -6.08
CA TRP A 24 8.04 -8.84 -6.51
C TRP A 24 8.81 -8.01 -7.55
N ASP A 25 8.13 -7.21 -8.38
CA ASP A 25 8.77 -6.40 -9.42
C ASP A 25 9.75 -5.37 -8.82
N TYR A 26 9.58 -5.04 -7.54
CA TYR A 26 10.40 -4.06 -6.83
C TYR A 26 11.45 -4.70 -5.92
N LYS A 27 11.53 -6.01 -5.89
CA LYS A 27 12.48 -6.71 -5.02
C LYS A 27 13.92 -6.32 -5.38
N GLN A 28 14.69 -5.98 -4.36
CA GLN A 28 16.05 -5.48 -4.44
C GLN A 28 16.15 -4.09 -5.09
N LYS A 29 15.05 -3.42 -5.31
CA LYS A 29 15.01 -2.12 -6.00
C LYS A 29 14.41 -1.02 -5.15
N LYS A 30 13.25 -1.26 -4.53
CA LYS A 30 12.49 -0.24 -3.83
C LYS A 30 11.88 -0.78 -2.55
N ASN A 31 11.82 0.08 -1.54
CA ASN A 31 10.97 -0.12 -0.38
C ASN A 31 9.52 0.07 -0.80
N LEU A 32 8.59 -0.53 -0.08
CA LEU A 32 7.17 -0.45 -0.46
C LEU A 32 6.32 0.11 0.66
N VAL A 33 5.36 0.94 0.28
CA VAL A 33 4.20 1.30 1.10
C VAL A 33 3.01 0.65 0.41
N ILE A 34 2.35 -0.27 1.10
CA ILE A 34 1.22 -1.00 0.55
C ILE A 34 -0.01 -0.62 1.36
N ALA A 35 -1.06 -0.15 0.71
CA ALA A 35 -2.29 0.25 1.39
C ALA A 35 -3.50 -0.35 0.70
N PHE A 36 -4.40 -0.92 1.50
CA PHE A 36 -5.67 -1.49 1.04
C PHE A 36 -6.77 -0.48 1.37
N LEU A 37 -7.39 0.06 0.34
CA LEU A 37 -8.37 1.14 0.45
C LEU A 37 -9.71 0.71 -0.13
N ASP A 38 -10.78 1.30 0.39
CA ASP A 38 -12.13 1.15 -0.16
C ASP A 38 -12.38 2.22 -1.22
N THR A 39 -13.21 1.87 -2.21
CA THR A 39 -13.82 2.85 -3.10
C THR A 39 -14.92 3.59 -2.32
N ASP A 40 -15.32 4.76 -2.81
CA ASP A 40 -16.37 5.59 -2.17
C ASP A 40 -16.10 5.85 -0.67
N CYS A 41 -14.85 6.12 -0.35
CA CYS A 41 -14.41 6.35 1.02
C CYS A 41 -13.62 7.66 1.05
N GLY A 42 -14.18 8.69 1.69
CA GLY A 42 -13.53 10.00 1.81
C GLY A 42 -12.16 9.92 2.50
N PRO A 43 -12.05 9.31 3.69
CA PRO A 43 -10.76 9.16 4.36
C PRO A 43 -9.73 8.39 3.54
N CYS A 44 -10.17 7.38 2.76
CA CYS A 44 -9.27 6.64 1.86
C CYS A 44 -8.69 7.55 0.77
N GLU A 45 -9.54 8.37 0.16
CA GLU A 45 -9.09 9.33 -0.86
C GLU A 45 -8.18 10.40 -0.26
N GLU A 46 -8.45 10.84 0.96
CA GLU A 46 -7.59 11.79 1.67
C GLU A 46 -6.21 11.19 1.94
N PHE A 47 -6.18 9.94 2.36
CA PHE A 47 -4.92 9.23 2.60
C PHE A 47 -4.11 9.11 1.31
N LEU A 48 -4.75 8.71 0.22
CA LEU A 48 -4.09 8.62 -1.09
C LEU A 48 -3.57 9.99 -1.52
N ARG A 49 -4.36 11.04 -1.32
CA ARG A 49 -3.95 12.41 -1.66
C ARG A 49 -2.73 12.85 -0.85
N ALA A 50 -2.66 12.46 0.42
CA ALA A 50 -1.49 12.75 1.26
C ALA A 50 -0.23 12.05 0.71
N LEU A 51 -0.35 10.81 0.25
CA LEU A 51 0.76 10.11 -0.39
C LEU A 51 1.19 10.82 -1.68
N VAL A 52 0.24 11.23 -2.49
CA VAL A 52 0.50 11.97 -3.74
C VAL A 52 1.21 13.29 -3.45
N THR A 53 0.75 14.04 -2.46
CA THR A 53 1.37 15.31 -2.05
C THR A 53 2.81 15.10 -1.59
N ASN A 54 3.12 13.97 -0.98
CA ASN A 54 4.44 13.65 -0.46
C ASN A 54 5.23 12.67 -1.35
N ALA A 55 4.85 12.57 -2.63
CA ALA A 55 5.47 11.62 -3.55
C ALA A 55 6.98 11.83 -3.70
N ALA A 56 7.44 13.08 -3.71
CA ALA A 56 8.87 13.37 -3.81
C ALA A 56 9.63 12.85 -2.60
N GLU A 57 9.08 13.00 -1.39
CA GLU A 57 9.71 12.47 -0.18
C GLU A 57 9.75 10.96 -0.17
N LEU A 58 8.69 10.31 -0.67
CA LEU A 58 8.69 8.85 -0.83
C LEU A 58 9.81 8.41 -1.78
N ARG A 59 9.99 9.09 -2.90
CA ARG A 59 11.07 8.80 -3.84
C ARG A 59 12.45 9.00 -3.22
N ASP A 60 12.62 10.05 -2.42
CA ASP A 60 13.88 10.30 -1.71
C ASP A 60 14.24 9.17 -0.75
N LYS A 61 13.25 8.43 -0.29
CA LYS A 61 13.44 7.27 0.60
C LYS A 61 13.40 5.94 -0.17
N ALA A 62 13.58 6.01 -1.49
CA ALA A 62 13.56 4.86 -2.40
C ALA A 62 12.29 4.01 -2.25
N ALA A 63 11.15 4.67 -2.05
CA ALA A 63 9.88 3.99 -1.82
C ALA A 63 8.92 4.13 -3.00
N VAL A 64 8.15 3.09 -3.24
CA VAL A 64 7.01 3.06 -4.15
C VAL A 64 5.77 2.73 -3.34
N ALA A 65 4.67 3.41 -3.60
CA ALA A 65 3.39 3.12 -2.96
C ALA A 65 2.52 2.29 -3.90
N LEU A 66 2.09 1.13 -3.43
CA LEU A 66 1.15 0.26 -4.13
C LEU A 66 -0.20 0.36 -3.42
N ILE A 67 -1.15 0.95 -4.09
CA ILE A 67 -2.49 1.22 -3.54
C ILE A 67 -3.46 0.22 -4.13
N VAL A 68 -4.11 -0.53 -3.26
CA VAL A 68 -4.89 -1.70 -3.63
C VAL A 68 -6.36 -1.47 -3.31
N PHE A 69 -7.20 -1.56 -4.33
CA PHE A 69 -8.66 -1.58 -4.19
C PHE A 69 -9.17 -2.97 -4.56
N LEU A 70 -10.34 -3.36 -4.06
CA LEU A 70 -10.98 -4.62 -4.45
C LEU A 70 -11.61 -4.54 -5.83
N GLU A 71 -11.99 -3.33 -6.27
CA GLU A 71 -12.55 -3.07 -7.57
C GLU A 71 -11.77 -1.95 -8.23
N GLN A 72 -11.91 -1.77 -9.53
CA GLN A 72 -11.24 -0.66 -10.21
C GLN A 72 -11.71 0.66 -9.62
N PRO A 73 -10.79 1.50 -9.16
CA PRO A 73 -11.16 2.81 -8.61
C PRO A 73 -11.65 3.74 -9.70
N PRO A 74 -12.42 4.78 -9.34
CA PRO A 74 -12.85 5.77 -10.32
C PRO A 74 -11.66 6.52 -10.92
N ARG A 75 -11.83 7.00 -12.15
CA ARG A 75 -10.78 7.72 -12.88
C ARG A 75 -10.25 8.94 -12.14
N ARG A 76 -11.10 9.64 -11.41
CA ARG A 76 -10.67 10.79 -10.61
C ARG A 76 -9.58 10.45 -9.60
N VAL A 77 -9.52 9.19 -9.18
CA VAL A 77 -8.52 8.70 -8.23
C VAL A 77 -7.21 8.37 -8.92
N THR A 78 -7.27 7.88 -10.17
CA THR A 78 -6.11 7.37 -10.89
C THR A 78 -5.53 8.35 -11.90
N ASP A 79 -6.27 9.40 -12.26
CA ASP A 79 -5.77 10.40 -13.20
C ASP A 79 -4.66 11.23 -12.57
N SER A 80 -3.61 11.46 -13.33
CA SER A 80 -2.49 12.35 -12.95
C SER A 80 -1.72 11.90 -11.70
N LEU A 81 -1.56 10.60 -11.50
CA LEU A 81 -0.72 10.10 -10.41
C LEU A 81 0.75 10.37 -10.71
N PRO A 82 1.52 10.84 -9.71
CA PRO A 82 2.96 11.04 -9.89
C PRO A 82 3.69 9.70 -9.97
N PRO A 83 4.92 9.68 -10.52
CA PRO A 83 5.75 8.48 -10.50
C PRO A 83 5.93 7.96 -9.08
N GLY A 84 5.88 6.63 -8.92
CA GLY A 84 6.04 5.98 -7.62
C GLY A 84 4.75 5.76 -6.84
N ILE A 85 3.63 6.27 -7.33
CA ILE A 85 2.30 5.96 -6.78
C ILE A 85 1.56 5.12 -7.81
N ILE A 86 1.30 3.87 -7.49
CA ILE A 86 0.65 2.94 -8.40
C ILE A 86 -0.64 2.47 -7.76
N VAL A 87 -1.75 2.65 -8.47
CA VAL A 87 -3.09 2.30 -8.00
C VAL A 87 -3.66 1.21 -8.89
N GLY A 88 -4.22 0.20 -8.30
CA GLY A 88 -4.84 -0.88 -9.06
C GLY A 88 -5.85 -1.67 -8.25
N ALA A 89 -6.44 -2.66 -8.91
CA ALA A 89 -7.44 -3.53 -8.31
C ALA A 89 -6.87 -4.92 -8.05
N ASP A 90 -7.30 -5.51 -6.95
CA ASP A 90 -7.03 -6.90 -6.58
C ASP A 90 -8.34 -7.68 -6.62
N MET A 91 -8.81 -7.99 -7.83
CA MET A 91 -9.96 -8.86 -8.02
C MET A 91 -9.47 -10.26 -8.33
N PRO A 92 -9.88 -11.29 -7.59
CA PRO A 92 -10.99 -11.40 -6.63
C PRO A 92 -10.60 -11.21 -5.15
N GLY A 93 -9.54 -10.49 -4.83
CA GLY A 93 -9.18 -10.19 -3.45
C GLY A 93 -8.18 -11.16 -2.83
N ASN A 94 -7.44 -11.90 -3.64
CA ASN A 94 -6.48 -12.89 -3.14
C ASN A 94 -5.33 -12.26 -2.34
N SER A 95 -4.78 -11.16 -2.82
CA SER A 95 -3.72 -10.46 -2.11
C SER A 95 -4.23 -9.87 -0.81
N ALA A 96 -5.42 -9.26 -0.85
CA ALA A 96 -6.01 -8.68 0.34
C ALA A 96 -6.28 -9.74 1.41
N ARG A 97 -6.76 -10.93 1.04
CA ARG A 97 -6.94 -12.03 2.01
C ARG A 97 -5.64 -12.44 2.64
N ALA A 98 -4.57 -12.52 1.84
CA ALA A 98 -3.26 -12.93 2.35
C ALA A 98 -2.69 -11.92 3.35
N PHE A 99 -2.91 -10.62 3.12
CA PHE A 99 -2.40 -9.56 4.00
C PHE A 99 -3.28 -9.32 5.23
N LEU A 100 -4.60 -9.35 5.05
CA LEU A 100 -5.55 -8.87 6.06
C LEU A 100 -6.31 -10.00 6.76
N GLY A 101 -6.38 -11.20 6.17
CA GLY A 101 -7.18 -12.31 6.67
C GLY A 101 -8.58 -12.32 6.09
N GLU A 102 -9.24 -13.47 6.16
CA GLU A 102 -10.58 -13.65 5.60
C GLU A 102 -11.63 -12.81 6.31
N ASP A 103 -11.46 -12.55 7.60
CA ASP A 103 -12.40 -11.80 8.41
C ASP A 103 -12.36 -10.29 8.18
N ALA A 104 -11.44 -9.83 7.34
CA ALA A 104 -11.33 -8.40 7.01
C ALA A 104 -12.36 -7.94 5.98
N PHE A 105 -13.11 -8.86 5.38
CA PHE A 105 -14.03 -8.55 4.29
C PHE A 105 -15.47 -8.42 4.77
N ALA A 106 -16.21 -7.48 4.15
CA ALA A 106 -17.66 -7.36 4.26
C ALA A 106 -18.26 -7.58 2.87
N SER A 107 -19.59 -7.52 2.77
CA SER A 107 -20.29 -7.61 1.49
C SER A 107 -19.88 -6.50 0.51
N ARG A 108 -19.39 -5.37 1.04
CA ARG A 108 -18.89 -4.23 0.25
C ARG A 108 -17.64 -3.68 0.92
N GLY A 109 -16.47 -3.97 0.35
CA GLY A 109 -15.21 -3.42 0.81
C GLY A 109 -14.63 -4.11 2.04
N PHE A 110 -13.88 -3.36 2.82
CA PHE A 110 -13.16 -3.88 3.97
C PHE A 110 -13.84 -3.50 5.28
N VAL A 111 -14.03 -4.48 6.17
CA VAL A 111 -14.33 -4.21 7.58
C VAL A 111 -13.09 -3.65 8.26
N ARG A 112 -11.94 -4.18 7.87
CA ARG A 112 -10.65 -3.79 8.40
C ARG A 112 -9.64 -3.78 7.25
N GLY A 113 -9.00 -2.65 7.03
CA GLY A 113 -7.96 -2.50 6.04
C GLY A 113 -6.57 -2.58 6.66
N GLY A 114 -5.56 -2.20 5.90
CA GLY A 114 -4.20 -2.16 6.40
C GLY A 114 -3.29 -1.29 5.56
N VAL A 115 -2.25 -0.77 6.22
CA VAL A 115 -1.12 -0.09 5.60
C VAL A 115 0.13 -0.80 6.05
N PHE A 116 1.03 -1.11 5.12
CA PHE A 116 2.24 -1.90 5.38
C PHE A 116 3.44 -1.20 4.78
N VAL A 117 4.54 -1.16 5.51
CA VAL A 117 5.83 -0.65 5.03
C VAL A 117 6.82 -1.80 5.03
N THR A 118 7.44 -2.05 3.86
CA THR A 118 8.45 -3.09 3.72
C THR A 118 9.77 -2.49 3.27
N ASP A 119 10.85 -3.24 3.49
CA ASP A 119 12.13 -2.92 2.87
C ASP A 119 12.15 -3.42 1.41
N ARG A 120 13.30 -3.23 0.75
CA ARG A 120 13.48 -3.65 -0.65
C ARG A 120 13.51 -5.16 -0.86
N TYR A 121 13.57 -5.93 0.23
CA TYR A 121 13.57 -7.40 0.18
C TYR A 121 12.20 -7.99 0.51
N GLY A 122 11.22 -7.14 0.79
CA GLY A 122 9.88 -7.59 1.14
C GLY A 122 9.68 -7.92 2.62
N GLU A 123 10.63 -7.58 3.48
CA GLU A 123 10.45 -7.73 4.93
C GLU A 123 9.59 -6.62 5.49
N LEU A 124 8.63 -6.98 6.31
CA LEU A 124 7.71 -6.05 6.95
C LEU A 124 8.40 -5.29 8.09
N PHE A 125 8.41 -3.96 8.03
CA PHE A 125 8.99 -3.09 9.06
C PHE A 125 7.93 -2.38 9.90
N ALA A 126 6.78 -2.08 9.32
CA ALA A 126 5.70 -1.43 10.06
C ALA A 126 4.36 -1.80 9.42
N GLN A 127 3.33 -1.85 10.25
CA GLN A 127 1.97 -2.07 9.78
C GLN A 127 0.99 -1.36 10.68
N TRP A 128 -0.12 -0.92 10.08
CA TRP A 128 -1.23 -0.31 10.79
C TRP A 128 -2.50 -1.02 10.36
N THR A 129 -3.26 -1.51 11.32
CA THR A 129 -4.60 -2.02 11.08
C THR A 129 -5.53 -0.83 10.96
N ILE A 130 -6.26 -0.73 9.86
CA ILE A 130 -7.14 0.40 9.60
C ILE A 130 -8.56 -0.01 9.94
N GLU A 131 -9.08 0.54 11.04
CA GLU A 131 -10.45 0.36 11.47
C GLU A 131 -11.17 1.70 11.41
N ARG A 132 -12.42 1.71 10.95
CA ARG A 132 -13.22 2.92 10.81
C ARG A 132 -12.52 4.00 9.97
N HIS A 133 -11.75 3.57 8.97
CA HIS A 133 -11.03 4.44 8.04
C HIS A 133 -10.10 5.44 8.73
N LYS A 134 -9.49 5.04 9.84
CA LYS A 134 -8.48 5.85 10.54
C LYS A 134 -7.09 5.46 10.09
N PHE A 135 -6.50 6.30 9.26
CA PHE A 135 -5.18 6.07 8.67
C PHE A 135 -4.06 6.71 9.49
N PRO A 136 -2.84 6.15 9.42
CA PRO A 136 -1.69 6.82 10.03
C PRO A 136 -1.42 8.14 9.33
N ALA A 137 -0.82 9.09 10.05
CA ALA A 137 -0.33 10.32 9.43
C ALA A 137 0.83 9.99 8.49
N ILE A 138 0.99 10.79 7.42
CA ILE A 138 2.07 10.58 6.46
C ILE A 138 3.44 10.62 7.16
N ALA A 139 3.59 11.44 8.21
CA ALA A 139 4.82 11.53 8.98
C ALA A 139 5.20 10.19 9.63
N GLU A 140 4.22 9.38 10.05
CA GLU A 140 4.48 8.06 10.62
C GLU A 140 5.02 7.10 9.56
N ILE A 141 4.49 7.18 8.34
CA ILE A 141 4.95 6.36 7.22
C ILE A 141 6.37 6.75 6.83
N LEU A 142 6.64 8.04 6.73
CA LEU A 142 7.98 8.55 6.40
C LEU A 142 8.99 8.15 7.48
N ALA A 143 8.60 8.21 8.75
CA ALA A 143 9.46 7.77 9.85
C ALA A 143 9.77 6.26 9.76
N ALA A 144 8.77 5.45 9.40
CA ALA A 144 8.99 4.02 9.21
C ALA A 144 9.97 3.75 8.06
N LEU A 145 9.87 4.50 6.96
CA LEU A 145 10.79 4.39 5.83
C LEU A 145 12.21 4.82 6.22
N ASP A 146 12.36 5.85 7.04
CA ASP A 146 13.67 6.24 7.57
C ASP A 146 14.29 5.11 8.38
N HIS A 147 13.48 4.43 9.18
CA HIS A 147 13.95 3.28 9.97
C HIS A 147 14.40 2.14 9.06
N VAL A 148 13.66 1.87 7.97
CA VAL A 148 14.04 0.87 6.96
C VAL A 148 15.41 1.19 6.38
N GLU A 149 15.63 2.43 5.95
CA GLU A 149 16.90 2.83 5.34
C GLU A 149 18.07 2.71 6.31
N MET A 150 17.87 3.07 7.58
CA MET A 150 18.91 2.91 8.60
C MET A 150 19.25 1.43 8.82
N ALA A 151 18.27 0.55 8.82
CA ALA A 151 18.49 -0.88 9.00
C ALA A 151 19.22 -1.51 7.81
N CYS A 152 19.00 -0.99 6.59
CA CYS A 152 19.67 -1.49 5.38
C CYS A 152 21.13 -1.05 5.30
N ASP A 153 21.50 0.04 5.96
CA ASP A 153 22.88 0.56 5.97
C ASP A 153 23.78 -0.21 6.92
N GLU A 154 23.21 -1.02 7.78
CA GLU A 154 23.96 -1.87 8.70
C GLU A 154 24.32 -3.21 8.04
#